data_8673bc610715317c4efb4e31c99b8b4b
#
_entry.id   8673bc610715317c4efb4e31c99b8b4b
#
_cell.length_a   1.000
_cell.length_b   1.000
_cell.length_c   1.000
_cell.angle_alpha   90.00
_cell.angle_beta   90.00
_cell.angle_gamma   90.00
#
_symmetry.space_group_name_H-M   'P 1'
#
loop_
_entity.id
_entity.type
_entity.pdbx_description
1 polymer ?
#
loop_
_entity_poly.entity_id
_entity_poly.type
_entity_poly.pdbx_seq_one_letter_code
_entity_poly.pdbx_strand_id
1 'polypeptide(L)'
;MRNTLANKIKLGTKTLISDPCYDKNTWCAGEVNTLPGDYIVQEIAEMGKHPTLKGLFVVHSSQYEKIDYSDCYEDSLIDVGVDSGECGIYDSEKYPEDGIGFDASNRGENYAIYRAPDGDWGVTAGNFGGDGSYKAYLHRNGDGKVDAIYLDFTMGGYGEYDDEEYDEEEEDLEEE
;
A
#
# COMPACT_ATOMS: atom_id res chain seq x y z
N MET A 1 9.23 12.21 -23.00
CA MET A 1 8.21 11.15 -23.03
C MET A 1 8.75 9.97 -22.23
N ARG A 2 8.25 9.77 -21.03
CA ARG A 2 8.53 8.55 -20.28
C ARG A 2 7.58 7.48 -20.80
N ASN A 3 8.07 6.61 -21.65
CA ASN A 3 7.36 5.41 -22.08
C ASN A 3 7.58 4.32 -21.02
N THR A 4 7.13 4.57 -19.80
CA THR A 4 6.93 3.51 -18.82
C THR A 4 5.65 2.82 -19.24
N LEU A 5 5.77 1.57 -19.65
CA LEU A 5 4.63 0.65 -19.77
C LEU A 5 3.95 0.64 -18.40
N ALA A 6 2.90 1.43 -18.26
CA ALA A 6 2.14 1.49 -17.04
C ALA A 6 1.53 0.11 -16.80
N ASN A 7 1.81 -0.51 -15.65
CA ASN A 7 1.20 -1.77 -15.29
C ASN A 7 -0.28 -1.57 -15.07
N LYS A 8 -1.07 -2.54 -15.49
CA LYS A 8 -2.51 -2.56 -15.35
C LYS A 8 -2.94 -3.72 -14.49
N ILE A 9 -3.95 -3.46 -13.68
CA ILE A 9 -4.69 -4.49 -12.94
C ILE A 9 -6.18 -4.35 -13.21
N LYS A 10 -6.95 -5.36 -12.86
CA LYS A 10 -8.40 -5.33 -12.90
C LYS A 10 -8.95 -5.27 -11.48
N LEU A 11 -9.94 -4.43 -11.26
CA LEU A 11 -10.72 -4.41 -10.04
C LEU A 11 -12.20 -4.51 -10.40
N GLY A 12 -12.93 -5.31 -9.61
CA GLY A 12 -14.37 -5.47 -9.74
C GLY A 12 -15.14 -4.42 -8.92
N THR A 13 -16.31 -4.79 -8.45
CA THR A 13 -17.20 -3.90 -7.69
C THR A 13 -16.74 -3.67 -6.25
N LYS A 14 -15.91 -4.55 -5.72
CA LYS A 14 -15.35 -4.47 -4.36
C LYS A 14 -13.85 -4.72 -4.38
N THR A 15 -13.15 -3.83 -3.72
CA THR A 15 -11.69 -3.85 -3.59
C THR A 15 -11.33 -3.81 -2.13
N LEU A 16 -10.36 -4.63 -1.72
CA LEU A 16 -9.82 -4.58 -0.39
C LEU A 16 -8.38 -4.05 -0.37
N ILE A 17 -8.06 -3.40 0.75
CA ILE A 17 -6.74 -2.90 1.07
C ILE A 17 -6.27 -3.67 2.29
N SER A 18 -5.17 -4.40 2.15
CA SER A 18 -4.76 -5.36 3.17
C SER A 18 -3.26 -5.65 3.14
N ASP A 19 -2.76 -6.16 4.24
CA ASP A 19 -1.51 -6.90 4.28
C ASP A 19 -1.72 -8.27 3.60
N PRO A 20 -0.99 -8.59 2.52
CA PRO A 20 -1.29 -9.77 1.71
C PRO A 20 -0.89 -11.11 2.35
N CYS A 21 -0.14 -11.09 3.44
CA CYS A 21 0.26 -12.31 4.14
C CYS A 21 -0.83 -12.86 5.07
N TYR A 22 -1.95 -12.16 5.16
CA TYR A 22 -3.05 -12.49 6.06
C TYR A 22 -4.37 -12.66 5.30
N ASP A 23 -5.32 -13.32 5.95
CA ASP A 23 -6.68 -13.46 5.45
C ASP A 23 -7.46 -12.12 5.50
N LYS A 24 -8.67 -12.12 4.96
CA LYS A 24 -9.51 -10.91 4.90
C LYS A 24 -9.93 -10.37 6.28
N ASN A 25 -9.82 -11.15 7.34
CA ASN A 25 -10.27 -10.79 8.68
C ASN A 25 -9.13 -10.27 9.56
N THR A 26 -7.90 -10.43 9.09
CA THR A 26 -6.68 -10.03 9.81
C THR A 26 -5.94 -9.01 8.97
N TRP A 27 -5.61 -7.86 9.55
CA TRP A 27 -4.87 -6.78 8.89
C TRP A 27 -5.52 -6.23 7.60
N CYS A 28 -6.80 -6.53 7.35
CA CYS A 28 -7.56 -5.89 6.30
C CYS A 28 -8.04 -4.51 6.77
N ALA A 29 -7.61 -3.48 6.10
CA ALA A 29 -7.98 -2.11 6.43
C ALA A 29 -9.44 -1.78 6.08
N GLY A 30 -9.95 -2.44 5.06
CA GLY A 30 -11.33 -2.25 4.63
C GLY A 30 -11.59 -2.74 3.23
N GLU A 31 -12.87 -2.86 2.92
CA GLU A 31 -13.40 -3.17 1.61
C GLU A 31 -14.17 -1.96 1.10
N VAL A 32 -13.85 -1.49 -0.09
CA VAL A 32 -14.45 -0.30 -0.69
C VAL A 32 -15.19 -0.65 -1.98
N ASN A 33 -16.24 0.09 -2.28
CA ASN A 33 -16.97 -0.06 -3.54
C ASN A 33 -16.25 0.69 -4.65
N THR A 34 -15.72 -0.06 -5.60
CA THR A 34 -14.94 0.46 -6.72
C THR A 34 -15.72 0.49 -8.03
N LEU A 35 -15.35 1.42 -8.88
CA LEU A 35 -15.76 1.42 -10.29
C LEU A 35 -15.08 0.24 -10.98
N PRO A 36 -15.81 -0.75 -11.52
CA PRO A 36 -15.19 -1.90 -12.17
C PRO A 36 -14.41 -1.50 -13.42
N GLY A 37 -13.31 -2.18 -13.68
CA GLY A 37 -12.56 -2.01 -14.92
C GLY A 37 -11.05 -2.14 -14.75
N ASP A 38 -10.33 -1.63 -15.73
CA ASP A 38 -8.87 -1.59 -15.72
C ASP A 38 -8.37 -0.39 -14.92
N TYR A 39 -7.37 -0.63 -14.09
CA TYR A 39 -6.69 0.36 -13.28
C TYR A 39 -5.21 0.42 -13.66
N ILE A 40 -4.66 1.60 -13.68
CA ILE A 40 -3.26 1.87 -13.97
C ILE A 40 -2.52 2.04 -12.65
N VAL A 41 -1.42 1.32 -12.50
CA VAL A 41 -0.56 1.34 -11.31
C VAL A 41 0.60 2.29 -11.54
N GLN A 42 0.74 3.26 -10.67
CA GLN A 42 1.83 4.23 -10.68
C GLN A 42 2.57 4.21 -9.34
N GLU A 43 3.88 4.03 -9.40
CA GLU A 43 4.73 4.16 -8.22
C GLU A 43 5.18 5.62 -8.02
N ILE A 44 5.26 6.02 -6.76
CA ILE A 44 5.87 7.27 -6.33
C ILE A 44 7.08 6.86 -5.50
N ALA A 45 8.26 7.04 -6.08
CA ALA A 45 9.51 6.63 -5.49
C ALA A 45 10.43 7.83 -5.25
N GLU A 46 11.21 7.76 -4.19
CA GLU A 46 12.30 8.70 -3.96
C GLU A 46 13.51 8.32 -4.80
N MET A 47 14.05 9.28 -5.51
CA MET A 47 15.26 9.11 -6.32
C MET A 47 16.49 9.11 -5.41
N GLY A 48 17.31 8.06 -5.46
CA GLY A 48 18.51 7.95 -4.65
C GLY A 48 19.27 6.64 -4.91
N LYS A 49 20.32 6.41 -4.12
CA LYS A 49 21.12 5.17 -4.19
C LYS A 49 20.30 3.91 -3.87
N HIS A 50 19.30 4.08 -3.01
CA HIS A 50 18.37 3.04 -2.59
C HIS A 50 16.96 3.62 -2.69
N PRO A 51 16.35 3.59 -3.89
CA PRO A 51 15.01 4.12 -4.07
C PRO A 51 14.02 3.32 -3.21
N THR A 52 13.28 4.04 -2.36
CA THR A 52 12.18 3.49 -1.58
C THR A 52 10.86 3.94 -2.14
N LEU A 53 9.85 3.10 -2.05
CA LEU A 53 8.51 3.45 -2.45
C LEU A 53 7.90 4.42 -1.43
N LYS A 54 7.50 5.59 -1.88
CA LYS A 54 6.84 6.62 -1.06
C LYS A 54 5.33 6.61 -1.20
N GLY A 55 4.82 6.04 -2.25
CA GLY A 55 3.40 5.89 -2.48
C GLY A 55 3.10 4.98 -3.65
N LEU A 56 1.88 4.46 -3.67
CA LEU A 56 1.33 3.68 -4.76
C LEU A 56 -0.02 4.25 -5.15
N PHE A 57 -0.12 4.72 -6.38
CA PHE A 57 -1.34 5.30 -6.92
C PHE A 57 -1.96 4.37 -7.95
N VAL A 58 -3.18 3.95 -7.70
CA VAL A 58 -3.95 3.03 -8.53
C VAL A 58 -5.21 3.74 -9.01
N VAL A 59 -5.30 4.02 -10.29
CA VAL A 59 -6.33 4.87 -10.88
C VAL A 59 -7.05 4.17 -12.02
N HIS A 60 -8.39 4.27 -12.01
CA HIS A 60 -9.21 3.73 -13.10
C HIS A 60 -8.80 4.34 -14.44
N SER A 61 -8.75 3.52 -15.47
CA SER A 61 -8.28 3.92 -16.80
C SER A 61 -9.02 5.12 -17.39
N SER A 62 -10.31 5.30 -17.04
CA SER A 62 -11.11 6.45 -17.47
C SER A 62 -10.70 7.77 -16.80
N GLN A 63 -9.98 7.71 -15.68
CA GLN A 63 -9.52 8.88 -14.92
C GLN A 63 -8.01 9.12 -15.06
N TYR A 64 -7.31 8.19 -15.69
CA TYR A 64 -5.88 8.35 -15.97
C TYR A 64 -5.61 9.64 -16.76
N GLU A 65 -4.61 10.39 -16.32
CA GLU A 65 -4.26 11.74 -16.82
C GLU A 65 -5.26 12.86 -16.47
N LYS A 66 -6.40 12.55 -15.86
CA LYS A 66 -7.38 13.56 -15.41
C LYS A 66 -7.23 13.92 -13.95
N ILE A 67 -6.82 12.93 -13.13
CA ILE A 67 -6.58 13.08 -11.69
C ILE A 67 -5.20 12.52 -11.35
N ASP A 68 -4.59 13.04 -10.30
CA ASP A 68 -3.38 12.49 -9.72
C ASP A 68 -3.57 12.11 -8.24
N TYR A 69 -2.53 11.61 -7.59
CA TYR A 69 -2.66 11.13 -6.22
C TYR A 69 -3.04 12.23 -5.23
N SER A 70 -2.74 13.50 -5.50
CA SER A 70 -3.12 14.62 -4.65
C SER A 70 -4.64 14.86 -4.62
N ASP A 71 -5.35 14.44 -5.66
CA ASP A 71 -6.82 14.52 -5.71
C ASP A 71 -7.49 13.54 -4.75
N CYS A 72 -6.76 12.55 -4.23
CA CYS A 72 -7.29 11.57 -3.28
C CYS A 72 -7.31 12.10 -1.84
N TYR A 73 -6.54 13.11 -1.47
CA TYR A 73 -6.40 13.56 -0.08
C TYR A 73 -7.68 14.17 0.54
N GLU A 74 -8.63 14.55 -0.26
CA GLU A 74 -9.87 15.20 0.19
C GLU A 74 -10.97 14.19 0.55
N ASP A 75 -10.78 12.91 0.27
CA ASP A 75 -11.78 11.87 0.50
C ASP A 75 -11.43 10.95 1.68
N SER A 76 -12.22 9.92 1.85
CA SER A 76 -12.17 9.02 3.02
C SER A 76 -10.76 8.46 3.26
N LEU A 77 -10.31 8.63 4.47
CA LEU A 77 -9.07 8.11 4.97
C LEU A 77 -9.26 6.71 5.56
N ILE A 78 -8.45 5.77 5.14
CA ILE A 78 -8.42 4.42 5.71
C ILE A 78 -7.06 4.18 6.35
N ASP A 79 -7.07 3.67 7.57
CA ASP A 79 -5.85 3.21 8.25
C ASP A 79 -5.50 1.80 7.81
N VAL A 80 -4.27 1.59 7.39
CA VAL A 80 -3.76 0.31 6.89
C VAL A 80 -2.67 -0.19 7.83
N GLY A 81 -2.97 -1.25 8.59
CA GLY A 81 -1.97 -1.95 9.40
C GLY A 81 -1.12 -2.89 8.56
N VAL A 82 0.18 -2.89 8.79
CA VAL A 82 1.14 -3.74 8.09
C VAL A 82 2.02 -4.46 9.10
N ASP A 83 2.04 -5.79 9.02
CA ASP A 83 2.81 -6.68 9.89
C ASP A 83 3.79 -7.57 9.12
N SER A 84 3.63 -7.71 7.82
CA SER A 84 4.53 -8.49 6.96
C SER A 84 5.56 -7.67 6.19
N GLY A 85 5.53 -6.36 6.32
CA GLY A 85 6.31 -5.44 5.49
C GLY A 85 5.73 -5.19 4.10
N GLU A 86 4.56 -5.76 3.81
CA GLU A 86 3.86 -5.61 2.54
C GLU A 86 2.42 -5.12 2.75
N CYS A 87 1.91 -4.34 1.83
CA CYS A 87 0.49 -4.07 1.74
C CYS A 87 0.05 -3.83 0.29
N GLY A 88 -1.22 -3.98 0.03
CA GLY A 88 -1.66 -3.83 -1.35
C GLY A 88 -3.16 -3.62 -1.52
N ILE A 89 -3.52 -3.58 -2.79
CA ILE A 89 -4.86 -3.30 -3.29
C ILE A 89 -5.26 -4.49 -4.16
N TYR A 90 -6.36 -5.14 -3.82
CA TYR A 90 -6.79 -6.37 -4.46
C TYR A 90 -8.27 -6.38 -4.75
N ASP A 91 -8.67 -7.00 -5.85
CA ASP A 91 -10.06 -7.37 -6.05
C ASP A 91 -10.52 -8.31 -4.92
N SER A 92 -11.64 -7.99 -4.29
CA SER A 92 -12.09 -8.71 -3.10
C SER A 92 -12.50 -10.14 -3.39
N GLU A 93 -13.09 -10.42 -4.56
CA GLU A 93 -13.52 -11.77 -4.93
C GLU A 93 -12.33 -12.66 -5.33
N LYS A 94 -11.25 -12.05 -5.83
CA LYS A 94 -10.06 -12.77 -6.29
C LYS A 94 -9.00 -12.95 -5.21
N TYR A 95 -9.15 -12.26 -4.10
CA TYR A 95 -8.23 -12.39 -2.97
C TYR A 95 -8.35 -13.79 -2.35
N PRO A 96 -7.24 -14.55 -2.22
CA PRO A 96 -7.27 -15.88 -1.63
C PRO A 96 -7.72 -15.86 -0.17
N GLU A 97 -8.42 -16.92 0.26
CA GLU A 97 -8.94 -17.04 1.63
C GLU A 97 -7.84 -16.92 2.69
N ASP A 98 -6.67 -17.50 2.43
CA ASP A 98 -5.51 -17.51 3.35
C ASP A 98 -4.48 -16.41 3.07
N GLY A 99 -4.78 -15.47 2.17
CA GLY A 99 -3.85 -14.44 1.74
C GLY A 99 -2.96 -14.84 0.57
N ILE A 100 -2.14 -13.90 0.09
CA ILE A 100 -1.30 -14.06 -1.12
C ILE A 100 0.11 -14.53 -0.78
N GLY A 101 0.67 -14.09 0.36
CA GLY A 101 2.04 -14.35 0.75
C GLY A 101 3.05 -13.26 0.33
N PHE A 102 4.33 -13.54 0.52
CA PHE A 102 5.43 -12.60 0.29
C PHE A 102 5.83 -12.55 -1.19
N ASP A 103 5.25 -11.64 -1.96
CA ASP A 103 5.56 -11.49 -3.37
C ASP A 103 6.52 -10.33 -3.68
N ALA A 104 6.24 -9.13 -3.21
CA ALA A 104 7.03 -7.95 -3.56
C ALA A 104 8.33 -7.84 -2.76
N SER A 105 8.31 -8.05 -1.45
CA SER A 105 9.49 -7.91 -0.60
C SER A 105 10.57 -8.94 -0.90
N ASN A 106 10.19 -10.16 -1.25
CA ASN A 106 11.14 -11.24 -1.57
C ASN A 106 11.92 -11.03 -2.87
N ARG A 107 11.51 -10.09 -3.72
CA ARG A 107 12.13 -9.78 -5.00
C ARG A 107 12.93 -8.48 -4.99
N GLY A 108 12.91 -7.73 -3.89
CA GLY A 108 13.51 -6.39 -3.80
C GLY A 108 12.86 -5.37 -4.74
N GLU A 109 11.65 -5.63 -5.19
CA GLU A 109 10.86 -4.75 -6.05
C GLU A 109 10.00 -3.81 -5.20
N ASN A 110 9.69 -2.61 -5.72
CA ASN A 110 8.81 -1.66 -5.05
C ASN A 110 7.36 -2.14 -5.04
N TYR A 111 6.95 -2.84 -6.07
CA TYR A 111 5.64 -3.50 -6.12
C TYR A 111 5.67 -4.72 -7.05
N ALA A 112 4.72 -5.61 -6.84
CA ALA A 112 4.46 -6.77 -7.70
C ALA A 112 2.97 -6.87 -8.02
N ILE A 113 2.65 -7.31 -9.24
CA ILE A 113 1.29 -7.55 -9.67
C ILE A 113 0.82 -8.91 -9.15
N TYR A 114 -0.36 -8.94 -8.53
CA TYR A 114 -1.03 -10.18 -8.15
C TYR A 114 -1.70 -10.81 -9.34
N ARG A 115 -1.14 -11.95 -9.78
CA ARG A 115 -1.60 -12.70 -10.95
C ARG A 115 -2.40 -13.93 -10.51
N ALA A 116 -3.69 -13.89 -10.77
CA ALA A 116 -4.56 -15.05 -10.67
C ALA A 116 -4.66 -15.77 -12.03
N PRO A 117 -5.20 -17.01 -12.10
CA PRO A 117 -5.29 -17.74 -13.35
C PRO A 117 -6.07 -17.03 -14.46
N ASP A 118 -6.99 -16.15 -14.12
CA ASP A 118 -7.89 -15.44 -15.02
C ASP A 118 -7.56 -13.95 -15.19
N GLY A 119 -6.45 -13.49 -14.66
CA GLY A 119 -6.01 -12.10 -14.85
C GLY A 119 -5.19 -11.53 -13.70
N ASP A 120 -4.83 -10.27 -13.86
CA ASP A 120 -4.06 -9.48 -12.90
C ASP A 120 -5.02 -8.71 -12.00
N TRP A 121 -5.26 -9.20 -10.77
CA TRP A 121 -6.35 -8.77 -9.92
C TRP A 121 -5.90 -8.01 -8.66
N GLY A 122 -4.72 -7.47 -8.70
CA GLY A 122 -4.22 -6.67 -7.60
C GLY A 122 -2.75 -6.31 -7.73
N VAL A 123 -2.29 -5.55 -6.76
CA VAL A 123 -0.91 -5.10 -6.65
C VAL A 123 -0.46 -5.10 -5.19
N THR A 124 0.72 -5.64 -4.95
CA THR A 124 1.37 -5.68 -3.64
C THR A 124 2.54 -4.71 -3.63
N ALA A 125 2.54 -3.77 -2.69
CA ALA A 125 3.66 -2.87 -2.43
C ALA A 125 4.62 -3.48 -1.41
N GLY A 126 5.90 -3.31 -1.66
CA GLY A 126 7.00 -3.61 -0.73
C GLY A 126 7.99 -2.45 -0.72
N ASN A 127 9.09 -2.60 0.02
CA ASN A 127 10.18 -1.61 0.06
C ASN A 127 9.74 -0.16 0.39
N PHE A 128 8.82 -0.02 1.35
CA PHE A 128 8.28 1.28 1.76
C PHE A 128 8.55 1.65 3.22
N GLY A 129 9.31 0.83 3.94
CA GLY A 129 9.66 1.08 5.34
C GLY A 129 9.22 0.00 6.33
N GLY A 130 8.56 -1.06 5.85
CA GLY A 130 8.22 -2.24 6.65
C GLY A 130 6.93 -2.10 7.45
N ASP A 131 6.90 -2.73 8.63
CA ASP A 131 5.72 -2.78 9.49
C ASP A 131 5.32 -1.40 9.98
N GLY A 132 4.03 -1.21 10.18
CA GLY A 132 3.52 0.06 10.66
C GLY A 132 2.03 0.26 10.41
N SER A 133 1.59 1.49 10.54
CA SER A 133 0.25 1.94 10.18
C SER A 133 0.36 3.05 9.16
N TYR A 134 -0.19 2.83 8.00
CA TYR A 134 -0.14 3.74 6.86
C TYR A 134 -1.52 4.27 6.52
N LYS A 135 -1.58 5.18 5.55
CA LYS A 135 -2.84 5.81 5.14
C LYS A 135 -3.17 5.43 3.70
N ALA A 136 -4.43 5.10 3.47
CA ALA A 136 -5.00 5.00 2.15
C ALA A 136 -6.00 6.14 1.94
N TYR A 137 -5.84 6.84 0.83
CA TYR A 137 -6.73 7.91 0.41
C TYR A 137 -7.51 7.47 -0.82
N LEU A 138 -8.75 7.89 -0.90
CA LEU A 138 -9.68 7.47 -1.94
C LEU A 138 -10.13 8.67 -2.77
N HIS A 139 -10.33 8.47 -4.06
CA HIS A 139 -11.09 9.38 -4.90
C HIS A 139 -12.38 8.68 -5.36
N ARG A 140 -13.47 9.40 -5.35
CA ARG A 140 -14.80 8.90 -5.77
C ARG A 140 -15.31 9.66 -6.98
N ASN A 141 -15.95 8.94 -7.89
CA ASN A 141 -16.66 9.54 -9.00
C ASN A 141 -18.01 10.13 -8.57
N GLY A 142 -18.75 10.71 -9.51
CA GLY A 142 -20.07 11.31 -9.26
C GLY A 142 -21.14 10.35 -8.73
N ASP A 143 -20.96 9.04 -8.93
CA ASP A 143 -21.85 7.97 -8.43
C ASP A 143 -21.42 7.43 -7.07
N GLY A 144 -20.40 8.00 -6.46
CA GLY A 144 -19.86 7.58 -5.16
C GLY A 144 -18.99 6.31 -5.21
N LYS A 145 -18.64 5.83 -6.40
CA LYS A 145 -17.71 4.72 -6.57
C LYS A 145 -16.27 5.19 -6.47
N VAL A 146 -15.44 4.41 -5.80
CA VAL A 146 -13.99 4.67 -5.76
C VAL A 146 -13.40 4.38 -7.14
N ASP A 147 -12.75 5.36 -7.71
CA ASP A 147 -12.09 5.29 -9.02
C ASP A 147 -10.58 5.54 -8.97
N ALA A 148 -10.06 5.88 -7.79
CA ALA A 148 -8.63 5.90 -7.51
C ALA A 148 -8.36 5.65 -6.03
N ILE A 149 -7.20 5.00 -5.77
CA ILE A 149 -6.71 4.71 -4.42
C ILE A 149 -5.24 5.12 -4.36
N TYR A 150 -4.89 5.90 -3.37
CA TYR A 150 -3.51 6.27 -3.08
C TYR A 150 -3.07 5.73 -1.73
N LEU A 151 -2.11 4.82 -1.75
CA LEU A 151 -1.40 4.37 -0.55
C LEU A 151 -0.24 5.32 -0.28
N ASP A 152 -0.27 5.99 0.86
CA ASP A 152 0.77 6.92 1.28
C ASP A 152 1.70 6.27 2.29
N PHE A 153 2.96 6.07 1.90
CA PHE A 153 4.00 5.46 2.72
C PHE A 153 4.99 6.47 3.29
N THR A 154 4.73 7.75 3.16
CA THR A 154 5.64 8.80 3.65
C THR A 154 5.66 8.93 5.16
N MET A 155 4.62 8.46 5.83
CA MET A 155 4.47 8.47 7.29
C MET A 155 3.86 7.15 7.76
N GLY A 156 4.19 6.70 8.96
CA GLY A 156 3.50 5.60 9.62
C GLY A 156 4.30 4.31 9.84
N GLY A 157 5.52 4.21 9.34
CA GLY A 157 6.41 3.08 9.68
C GLY A 157 6.89 3.14 11.15
N TYR A 158 7.10 1.98 11.76
CA TYR A 158 7.69 1.90 13.12
C TYR A 158 9.22 2.08 13.13
N GLY A 159 9.83 2.49 12.02
CA GLY A 159 11.26 2.43 11.75
C GLY A 159 12.14 3.52 12.32
N GLU A 160 11.63 4.43 13.15
CA GLU A 160 12.44 5.33 13.95
C GLU A 160 12.08 5.10 15.42
N TYR A 161 12.72 4.11 16.03
CA TYR A 161 12.93 4.17 17.46
C TYR A 161 13.97 5.29 17.67
N ASP A 162 13.56 6.41 18.26
CA ASP A 162 14.50 7.25 18.97
C ASP A 162 15.17 6.35 19.98
N ASP A 163 16.46 6.07 19.79
CA ASP A 163 17.32 5.56 20.83
C ASP A 163 17.34 6.64 21.91
N GLU A 164 16.34 6.63 22.80
CA GLU A 164 16.49 7.29 24.07
C GLU A 164 17.65 6.59 24.75
N GLU A 165 18.79 7.24 24.72
CA GLU A 165 19.94 6.89 25.55
C GLU A 165 19.43 6.70 26.98
N TYR A 166 19.33 5.45 27.40
CA TYR A 166 19.24 5.16 28.83
C TYR A 166 20.59 5.52 29.40
N ASP A 167 20.69 6.72 29.97
CA ASP A 167 21.75 7.06 30.87
C ASP A 167 21.65 6.07 32.04
N GLU A 168 22.49 5.05 32.00
CA GLU A 168 22.78 4.22 33.17
C GLU A 168 23.46 5.13 34.18
N GLU A 169 22.69 5.68 35.12
CA GLU A 169 23.25 6.25 36.33
C GLU A 169 23.93 5.09 37.09
N GLU A 170 25.26 5.03 36.97
CA GLU A 170 26.08 4.23 37.87
C GLU A 170 25.88 4.78 39.28
N GLU A 171 25.07 4.09 40.09
CA GLU A 171 25.08 4.29 41.53
C GLU A 171 26.42 3.81 42.08
N ASP A 172 27.32 4.73 42.36
CA ASP A 172 28.50 4.52 43.18
C ASP A 172 28.05 4.06 44.56
N LEU A 173 28.10 2.77 44.82
CA LEU A 173 28.05 2.22 46.16
C LEU A 173 29.40 2.49 46.83
N GLU A 174 29.47 3.56 47.58
CA GLU A 174 30.53 3.71 48.56
C GLU A 174 30.36 2.67 49.66
N GLU A 175 31.28 1.69 49.70
CA GLU A 175 31.47 0.84 50.84
C GLU A 175 32.24 1.59 51.92
N GLU A 176 31.60 1.71 53.09
CA GLU A 176 32.33 2.00 54.32
C GLU A 176 32.94 0.74 54.93
#